data_92cbfd43dc5ab59af6f5187d05e93c8d
#
_entry.id   92cbfd43dc5ab59af6f5187d05e93c8d
#
_cell.length_a   1.000
_cell.length_b   1.000
_cell.length_c   1.000
_cell.angle_alpha   90.00
_cell.angle_beta   90.00
_cell.angle_gamma   90.00
#
_symmetry.space_group_name_H-M   'P 1'
#
loop_
_entity.id
_entity.type
_entity.pdbx_description
1 polymer ?
#
loop_
_entity_poly.entity_id
_entity_poly.type
_entity_poly.pdbx_seq_one_letter_code
_entity_poly.pdbx_strand_id
1 'polypeptide(L)'
;MKEKLYIIDGTSLIYRVFFAFIRNPLYDNKGQNVSAIFGTINSLLKLIEQFNPSNIAISFDRREKTFRHQITDTYKANRPPTPDELRQQVEPIKEFFQKIGLNDISKAGFEADDVIATLADNYQNKYEVVIVSGDKDFTQLVNEQISLFDPKSNKATDVQKVKEKYGILPTQFIDYLAICGDSADNIPGVKGIGPKGATKLLGQFGNLDEIYENIEKIVPEKLKEKLIEHKKNAYLSQKLVTIIRDVPLQVCDFKFEKNSLKNGIEFLRNFNLRSIITKIEKITAQTSISKDILEYKNEFNFEENIFDFTKTEEKNDVILVDSDAKFTNLLTEINQHKSISVDVQINDLQYDKLIGIALFCDKSYYLPFSHQMAQNLELQNILPKLEMALSRKLIIGHNFKLIYLVLREYGWENFDNIFDTMVAHYLINPNASHALSSCVTEEFGVGIAQLSDLIGSGKKQVDFDLVPPEQAATYGGERAFYIFKIYQKYVKKIAKNNLKPLFENIEIPLIFTLAKMEHSGVFIDRKILAEISKNNQKRIGVLTKEIYELAGIQF
;
A
#
# COMPACT_ATOMS: atom_id res chain seq x y z
N MET A 1 11.55 14.16 29.84
CA MET A 1 10.48 13.68 28.94
C MET A 1 10.13 12.27 29.36
N LYS A 2 8.84 11.87 29.34
CA LYS A 2 8.45 10.47 29.57
C LYS A 2 8.98 9.62 28.41
N GLU A 3 9.32 8.36 28.68
CA GLU A 3 9.56 7.38 27.60
C GLU A 3 8.29 7.12 26.80
N LYS A 4 8.43 6.76 25.52
CA LYS A 4 7.29 6.40 24.68
C LYS A 4 6.99 4.91 24.77
N LEU A 5 5.69 4.58 24.81
CA LEU A 5 5.17 3.21 24.64
C LEU A 5 4.40 3.16 23.33
N TYR A 6 4.84 2.33 22.40
CA TYR A 6 4.15 2.06 21.14
C TYR A 6 3.27 0.83 21.30
N ILE A 7 1.95 1.00 21.13
CA ILE A 7 0.99 -0.11 21.21
C ILE A 7 0.49 -0.39 19.78
N ILE A 8 0.85 -1.54 19.25
CA ILE A 8 0.56 -1.93 17.86
C ILE A 8 -0.75 -2.72 17.80
N ASP A 9 -1.66 -2.27 16.95
CA ASP A 9 -2.82 -3.03 16.53
C ASP A 9 -2.40 -4.03 15.45
N GLY A 10 -2.11 -5.25 15.90
CA GLY A 10 -1.57 -6.29 15.05
C GLY A 10 -2.58 -6.80 14.02
N THR A 11 -3.86 -6.89 14.38
CA THR A 11 -4.92 -7.36 13.47
C THR A 11 -5.12 -6.37 12.33
N SER A 12 -5.33 -5.09 12.63
CA SER A 12 -5.48 -4.05 11.61
C SER A 12 -4.25 -3.98 10.69
N LEU A 13 -3.04 -4.11 11.25
CA LEU A 13 -1.81 -4.12 10.48
C LEU A 13 -1.75 -5.30 9.49
N ILE A 14 -2.03 -6.52 9.95
CA ILE A 14 -2.03 -7.74 9.10
C ILE A 14 -3.03 -7.62 7.96
N TYR A 15 -4.29 -7.27 8.27
CA TYR A 15 -5.33 -7.14 7.25
C TYR A 15 -4.97 -6.10 6.21
N ARG A 16 -4.56 -4.91 6.65
CA ARG A 16 -4.18 -3.82 5.75
C ARG A 16 -3.06 -4.21 4.80
N VAL A 17 -2.03 -4.84 5.33
CA VAL A 17 -0.89 -5.29 4.53
C VAL A 17 -1.31 -6.35 3.52
N PHE A 18 -2.07 -7.36 3.94
CA PHE A 18 -2.55 -8.40 3.03
C PHE A 18 -3.33 -7.81 1.86
N PHE A 19 -4.29 -6.91 2.13
CA PHE A 19 -5.08 -6.29 1.09
C PHE A 19 -4.29 -5.31 0.21
N ALA A 20 -3.19 -4.73 0.71
CA ALA A 20 -2.28 -3.95 -0.12
C ALA A 20 -1.57 -4.80 -1.18
N PHE A 21 -1.28 -6.06 -0.86
CA PHE A 21 -0.68 -7.03 -1.79
C PHE A 21 -1.66 -7.87 -2.58
N ILE A 22 -2.99 -7.69 -2.43
CA ILE A 22 -4.00 -8.59 -3.03
C ILE A 22 -3.91 -8.67 -4.56
N ARG A 23 -3.45 -7.62 -5.23
CA ARG A 23 -3.28 -7.59 -6.68
C ARG A 23 -1.93 -8.15 -7.15
N ASN A 24 -0.92 -8.07 -6.31
CA ASN A 24 0.45 -8.51 -6.58
C ASN A 24 0.99 -9.25 -5.35
N PRO A 25 0.49 -10.46 -5.07
CA PRO A 25 0.90 -11.22 -3.91
C PRO A 25 2.35 -11.70 -4.03
N LEU A 26 3.03 -11.77 -2.88
CA LEU A 26 4.38 -12.33 -2.78
C LEU A 26 4.28 -13.81 -2.42
N TYR A 27 5.06 -14.63 -3.11
CA TYR A 27 5.10 -16.06 -2.87
C TYR A 27 6.52 -16.48 -2.44
N ASP A 28 6.60 -17.45 -1.56
CA ASP A 28 7.85 -18.12 -1.25
C ASP A 28 8.27 -19.11 -2.36
N ASN A 29 9.40 -19.76 -2.17
CA ASN A 29 9.91 -20.77 -3.12
C ASN A 29 9.07 -22.06 -3.18
N LYS A 30 8.06 -22.22 -2.32
CA LYS A 30 7.10 -23.34 -2.30
C LYS A 30 5.75 -22.95 -2.91
N GLY A 31 5.61 -21.70 -3.38
CA GLY A 31 4.36 -21.17 -3.92
C GLY A 31 3.34 -20.77 -2.86
N GLN A 32 3.74 -20.60 -1.58
CA GLN A 32 2.86 -20.10 -0.54
C GLN A 32 2.84 -18.57 -0.54
N ASN A 33 1.66 -17.98 -0.43
CA ASN A 33 1.51 -16.53 -0.27
C ASN A 33 2.10 -16.10 1.08
N VAL A 34 3.09 -15.19 1.02
CA VAL A 34 3.79 -14.64 2.20
C VAL A 34 3.66 -13.12 2.33
N SER A 35 2.71 -12.54 1.60
CA SER A 35 2.51 -11.09 1.51
C SER A 35 2.25 -10.45 2.87
N ALA A 36 1.37 -11.06 3.69
CA ALA A 36 1.05 -10.55 5.02
C ALA A 36 2.26 -10.69 5.97
N ILE A 37 2.99 -11.81 5.92
CA ILE A 37 4.21 -12.02 6.73
C ILE A 37 5.24 -10.96 6.37
N PHE A 38 5.56 -10.83 5.08
CA PHE A 38 6.53 -9.85 4.57
C PHE A 38 6.17 -8.42 5.01
N GLY A 39 4.97 -7.98 4.68
CA GLY A 39 4.62 -6.58 4.86
C GLY A 39 4.38 -6.20 6.32
N THR A 40 3.87 -7.12 7.16
CA THR A 40 3.71 -6.88 8.60
C THR A 40 5.06 -6.71 9.27
N ILE A 41 6.01 -7.61 8.98
CA ILE A 41 7.36 -7.53 9.53
C ILE A 41 8.09 -6.27 9.01
N ASN A 42 7.96 -5.98 7.72
CA ASN A 42 8.56 -4.76 7.15
C ASN A 42 7.99 -3.48 7.78
N SER A 43 6.68 -3.45 8.09
CA SER A 43 6.05 -2.31 8.79
C SER A 43 6.59 -2.15 10.21
N LEU A 44 6.79 -3.25 10.94
CA LEU A 44 7.46 -3.21 12.24
C LEU A 44 8.89 -2.68 12.13
N LEU A 45 9.68 -3.18 11.16
CA LEU A 45 11.06 -2.71 10.97
C LEU A 45 11.13 -1.23 10.63
N LYS A 46 10.20 -0.71 9.82
CA LYS A 46 10.09 0.73 9.54
C LYS A 46 9.80 1.54 10.79
N LEU A 47 8.86 1.08 11.62
CA LEU A 47 8.54 1.72 12.90
C LEU A 47 9.78 1.76 13.83
N ILE A 48 10.55 0.66 13.87
CA ILE A 48 11.77 0.56 14.66
C ILE A 48 12.86 1.52 14.12
N GLU A 49 13.04 1.60 12.81
CA GLU A 49 13.99 2.53 12.17
C GLU A 49 13.61 3.99 12.42
N GLN A 50 12.33 4.32 12.29
CA GLN A 50 11.84 5.70 12.39
C GLN A 50 11.85 6.24 13.82
N PHE A 51 11.40 5.44 14.77
CA PHE A 51 11.15 5.93 16.14
C PHE A 51 12.12 5.39 17.18
N ASN A 52 12.93 4.40 16.84
CA ASN A 52 13.86 3.75 17.78
C ASN A 52 13.21 3.39 19.13
N PRO A 53 12.08 2.68 19.15
CA PRO A 53 11.30 2.46 20.35
C PRO A 53 12.04 1.57 21.36
N SER A 54 11.98 1.94 22.65
CA SER A 54 12.46 1.13 23.78
C SER A 54 11.35 0.30 24.40
N ASN A 55 10.08 0.66 24.15
CA ASN A 55 8.92 -0.03 24.70
C ASN A 55 7.88 -0.24 23.60
N ILE A 56 7.52 -1.52 23.37
CA ILE A 56 6.52 -1.93 22.36
C ILE A 56 5.56 -2.94 23.00
N ALA A 57 4.27 -2.74 22.76
CA ALA A 57 3.22 -3.72 23.01
C ALA A 57 2.52 -4.07 21.69
N ILE A 58 1.99 -5.28 21.57
CA ILE A 58 1.21 -5.68 20.40
C ILE A 58 -0.02 -6.48 20.86
N SER A 59 -1.15 -6.26 20.20
CA SER A 59 -2.38 -6.99 20.44
C SER A 59 -2.98 -7.49 19.13
N PHE A 60 -3.51 -8.72 19.18
CA PHE A 60 -4.24 -9.33 18.07
C PHE A 60 -5.62 -9.78 18.53
N ASP A 61 -6.60 -9.69 17.63
CA ASP A 61 -7.91 -10.27 17.87
C ASP A 61 -7.82 -11.79 18.04
N ARG A 62 -8.67 -12.29 18.89
CA ARG A 62 -8.91 -13.71 19.07
C ARG A 62 -10.07 -14.17 18.20
N ARG A 63 -10.18 -15.49 18.00
CA ARG A 63 -11.24 -16.08 17.17
C ARG A 63 -12.59 -16.17 17.87
N GLU A 64 -12.60 -16.05 19.20
CA GLU A 64 -13.80 -16.18 20.02
C GLU A 64 -14.72 -14.97 19.85
N LYS A 65 -16.03 -15.21 19.95
CA LYS A 65 -17.02 -14.12 19.99
C LYS A 65 -16.80 -13.23 21.20
N THR A 66 -16.97 -11.93 21.01
CA THR A 66 -16.81 -10.92 22.05
C THR A 66 -18.17 -10.55 22.67
N PHE A 67 -18.18 -9.79 23.76
CA PHE A 67 -19.40 -9.32 24.40
C PHE A 67 -20.29 -8.51 23.44
N ARG A 68 -19.72 -7.83 22.41
CA ARG A 68 -20.51 -7.09 21.41
C ARG A 68 -21.41 -8.01 20.59
N HIS A 69 -21.00 -9.24 20.33
CA HIS A 69 -21.84 -10.24 19.68
C HIS A 69 -22.99 -10.76 20.58
N GLN A 70 -22.88 -10.55 21.92
CA GLN A 70 -23.98 -10.86 22.84
C GLN A 70 -25.00 -9.70 22.90
N ILE A 71 -24.56 -8.46 22.60
CA ILE A 71 -25.47 -7.29 22.53
C ILE A 71 -26.33 -7.35 21.27
N THR A 72 -25.75 -7.73 20.14
CA THR A 72 -26.47 -7.90 18.87
C THR A 72 -25.75 -8.86 17.92
N ASP A 73 -26.51 -9.78 17.33
CA ASP A 73 -25.99 -10.72 16.33
C ASP A 73 -25.60 -10.07 15.00
N THR A 74 -26.05 -8.82 14.78
CA THR A 74 -25.78 -8.09 13.56
C THR A 74 -24.42 -7.38 13.57
N TYR A 75 -23.74 -7.31 14.72
CA TYR A 75 -22.42 -6.67 14.84
C TYR A 75 -21.39 -7.36 13.94
N LYS A 76 -20.76 -6.59 13.07
CA LYS A 76 -19.77 -7.04 12.06
C LYS A 76 -20.28 -8.16 11.11
N ALA A 77 -21.61 -8.41 11.05
CA ALA A 77 -22.19 -9.49 10.25
C ALA A 77 -22.02 -9.29 8.72
N ASN A 78 -21.79 -8.07 8.28
CA ASN A 78 -21.53 -7.72 6.88
C ASN A 78 -20.05 -7.86 6.48
N ARG A 79 -19.15 -8.17 7.40
CA ARG A 79 -17.73 -8.39 7.07
C ARG A 79 -17.56 -9.72 6.34
N PRO A 80 -16.88 -9.73 5.17
CA PRO A 80 -16.59 -10.98 4.49
C PRO A 80 -15.68 -11.87 5.36
N PRO A 81 -15.74 -13.19 5.21
CA PRO A 81 -14.85 -14.10 5.93
C PRO A 81 -13.38 -13.82 5.59
N THR A 82 -12.51 -14.03 6.55
CA THR A 82 -11.06 -13.90 6.36
C THR A 82 -10.60 -14.83 5.24
N PRO A 83 -9.93 -14.32 4.19
CA PRO A 83 -9.39 -15.16 3.12
C PRO A 83 -8.48 -16.27 3.68
N ASP A 84 -8.55 -17.46 3.09
CA ASP A 84 -7.77 -18.62 3.58
C ASP A 84 -6.26 -18.37 3.50
N GLU A 85 -5.80 -17.70 2.45
CA GLU A 85 -4.39 -17.31 2.31
C GLU A 85 -3.92 -16.36 3.42
N LEU A 86 -4.79 -15.47 3.88
CA LEU A 86 -4.48 -14.61 5.03
C LEU A 86 -4.49 -15.41 6.33
N ARG A 87 -5.49 -16.29 6.51
CA ARG A 87 -5.64 -17.11 7.72
C ARG A 87 -4.40 -17.95 7.98
N GLN A 88 -3.77 -18.50 6.94
CA GLN A 88 -2.54 -19.30 7.03
C GLN A 88 -1.33 -18.48 7.47
N GLN A 89 -1.32 -17.17 7.28
CA GLN A 89 -0.20 -16.31 7.61
C GLN A 89 -0.26 -15.70 9.02
N VAL A 90 -1.43 -15.72 9.68
CA VAL A 90 -1.62 -15.08 11.01
C VAL A 90 -0.74 -15.74 12.08
N GLU A 91 -0.77 -17.06 12.21
CA GLU A 91 0.02 -17.76 13.22
C GLU A 91 1.54 -17.62 12.97
N PRO A 92 2.06 -17.78 11.75
CA PRO A 92 3.45 -17.46 11.44
C PRO A 92 3.88 -16.03 11.83
N ILE A 93 3.00 -15.04 11.63
CA ILE A 93 3.28 -13.66 12.04
C ILE A 93 3.40 -13.56 13.56
N LYS A 94 2.45 -14.15 14.31
CA LYS A 94 2.50 -14.16 15.78
C LYS A 94 3.75 -14.89 16.30
N GLU A 95 4.13 -16.00 15.68
CA GLU A 95 5.35 -16.74 16.01
C GLU A 95 6.60 -15.87 15.83
N PHE A 96 6.69 -15.11 14.72
CA PHE A 96 7.80 -14.18 14.51
C PHE A 96 7.88 -13.13 15.62
N PHE A 97 6.75 -12.50 15.99
CA PHE A 97 6.71 -11.51 17.06
C PHE A 97 7.16 -12.11 18.40
N GLN A 98 6.70 -13.29 18.72
CA GLN A 98 7.11 -14.01 19.94
C GLN A 98 8.63 -14.29 19.97
N LYS A 99 9.22 -14.72 18.83
CA LYS A 99 10.66 -14.97 18.72
C LYS A 99 11.51 -13.74 18.97
N ILE A 100 11.02 -12.57 18.60
CA ILE A 100 11.72 -11.30 18.82
C ILE A 100 11.36 -10.65 20.18
N GLY A 101 10.63 -11.36 21.05
CA GLY A 101 10.29 -10.92 22.40
C GLY A 101 9.04 -10.05 22.50
N LEU A 102 8.25 -9.91 21.42
CA LEU A 102 6.97 -9.19 21.42
C LEU A 102 5.82 -10.18 21.55
N ASN A 103 5.37 -10.44 22.78
CA ASN A 103 4.28 -11.36 23.04
C ASN A 103 2.92 -10.70 22.74
N ASP A 104 2.00 -11.47 22.14
CA ASP A 104 0.61 -11.07 21.94
C ASP A 104 -0.10 -10.85 23.27
N ILE A 105 -0.56 -9.63 23.50
CA ILE A 105 -1.36 -9.27 24.68
C ILE A 105 -2.82 -9.32 24.25
N SER A 106 -3.49 -10.41 24.53
CA SER A 106 -4.89 -10.62 24.16
C SER A 106 -5.70 -11.24 25.29
N LYS A 107 -7.02 -11.07 25.28
CA LYS A 107 -7.94 -11.59 26.29
C LYS A 107 -9.19 -12.18 25.65
N ALA A 108 -9.57 -13.40 26.03
CA ALA A 108 -10.79 -14.02 25.54
C ALA A 108 -12.03 -13.20 25.94
N GLY A 109 -12.96 -13.03 24.97
CA GLY A 109 -14.19 -12.25 25.17
C GLY A 109 -14.06 -10.75 24.86
N PHE A 110 -12.85 -10.25 24.61
CA PHE A 110 -12.56 -8.85 24.26
C PHE A 110 -11.89 -8.76 22.88
N GLU A 111 -12.05 -7.63 22.22
CA GLU A 111 -11.37 -7.33 20.97
C GLU A 111 -9.97 -6.73 21.24
N ALA A 112 -9.08 -6.75 20.25
CA ALA A 112 -7.77 -6.13 20.36
C ALA A 112 -7.88 -4.64 20.76
N ASP A 113 -8.91 -3.96 20.27
CA ASP A 113 -9.19 -2.55 20.58
C ASP A 113 -9.39 -2.30 22.08
N ASP A 114 -10.14 -3.19 22.76
CA ASP A 114 -10.39 -3.11 24.20
C ASP A 114 -9.08 -3.33 25.00
N VAL A 115 -8.26 -4.28 24.55
CA VAL A 115 -6.94 -4.54 25.14
C VAL A 115 -6.01 -3.36 24.96
N ILE A 116 -5.92 -2.81 23.76
CA ILE A 116 -5.08 -1.64 23.41
C ILE A 116 -5.52 -0.42 24.25
N ALA A 117 -6.82 -0.17 24.34
CA ALA A 117 -7.35 0.94 25.14
C ALA A 117 -7.03 0.79 26.62
N THR A 118 -7.19 -0.43 27.18
CA THR A 118 -6.86 -0.73 28.57
C THR A 118 -5.36 -0.52 28.85
N LEU A 119 -4.48 -0.95 27.93
CA LEU A 119 -3.05 -0.71 28.06
C LEU A 119 -2.74 0.78 28.00
N ALA A 120 -3.33 1.51 27.04
CA ALA A 120 -3.11 2.95 26.90
C ALA A 120 -3.53 3.69 28.17
N ASP A 121 -4.71 3.43 28.72
CA ASP A 121 -5.22 4.07 29.94
C ASP A 121 -4.36 3.73 31.19
N ASN A 122 -3.98 2.47 31.36
CA ASN A 122 -3.21 2.03 32.52
C ASN A 122 -1.79 2.62 32.55
N TYR A 123 -1.21 2.88 31.37
CA TYR A 123 0.19 3.25 31.26
C TYR A 123 0.43 4.71 30.83
N GLN A 124 -0.58 5.52 30.50
CA GLN A 124 -0.44 6.93 30.11
C GLN A 124 0.20 7.82 31.17
N ASN A 125 0.10 7.46 32.46
CA ASN A 125 0.77 8.20 33.53
C ASN A 125 2.29 7.95 33.55
N LYS A 126 2.74 6.78 33.09
CA LYS A 126 4.15 6.38 33.08
C LYS A 126 4.82 6.70 31.76
N TYR A 127 4.11 6.54 30.64
CA TYR A 127 4.63 6.72 29.29
C TYR A 127 3.82 7.79 28.51
N GLU A 128 4.44 8.34 27.47
CA GLU A 128 3.73 8.95 26.36
C GLU A 128 3.30 7.81 25.43
N VAL A 129 1.99 7.59 25.30
CA VAL A 129 1.47 6.43 24.57
C VAL A 129 1.19 6.79 23.12
N VAL A 130 1.69 5.96 22.22
CA VAL A 130 1.43 6.04 20.77
C VAL A 130 0.72 4.77 20.32
N ILE A 131 -0.56 4.85 20.00
CA ILE A 131 -1.32 3.73 19.43
C ILE A 131 -1.03 3.68 17.92
N VAL A 132 -0.46 2.58 17.47
CA VAL A 132 -0.08 2.36 16.06
C VAL A 132 -1.20 1.61 15.35
N SER A 133 -2.15 2.36 14.81
CA SER A 133 -3.29 1.83 14.05
C SER A 133 -3.84 2.88 13.08
N GLY A 134 -4.43 2.41 11.98
CA GLY A 134 -5.22 3.26 11.08
C GLY A 134 -6.71 3.27 11.41
N ASP A 135 -7.13 2.60 12.50
CA ASP A 135 -8.52 2.56 12.89
C ASP A 135 -8.94 3.89 13.52
N LYS A 136 -10.04 4.45 12.99
CA LYS A 136 -10.58 5.74 13.46
C LYS A 136 -11.18 5.62 14.86
N ASP A 137 -11.60 4.43 15.28
CA ASP A 137 -12.32 4.23 16.54
C ASP A 137 -11.43 4.52 17.75
N PHE A 138 -10.11 4.36 17.61
CA PHE A 138 -9.14 4.81 18.61
C PHE A 138 -9.10 6.32 18.82
N THR A 139 -9.75 7.13 17.96
CA THR A 139 -9.84 8.58 18.15
C THR A 139 -10.47 8.95 19.50
N GLN A 140 -11.35 8.10 20.05
CA GLN A 140 -11.97 8.28 21.37
C GLN A 140 -11.00 8.19 22.56
N LEU A 141 -9.76 7.68 22.31
CA LEU A 141 -8.72 7.52 23.33
C LEU A 141 -7.73 8.69 23.35
N VAL A 142 -7.72 9.50 22.30
CA VAL A 142 -6.73 10.58 22.13
C VAL A 142 -6.88 11.63 23.22
N ASN A 143 -5.78 11.95 23.87
CA ASN A 143 -5.68 13.01 24.89
C ASN A 143 -4.24 13.58 24.90
N GLU A 144 -3.85 14.33 25.93
CA GLU A 144 -2.51 14.93 26.04
C GLU A 144 -1.38 13.89 26.18
N GLN A 145 -1.67 12.65 26.60
CA GLN A 145 -0.70 11.57 26.82
C GLN A 145 -0.83 10.45 25.82
N ILE A 146 -1.95 10.36 25.10
CA ILE A 146 -2.26 9.30 24.13
C ILE A 146 -2.45 9.93 22.76
N SER A 147 -1.65 9.53 21.80
CA SER A 147 -1.76 9.90 20.39
C SER A 147 -1.91 8.67 19.50
N LEU A 148 -2.40 8.86 18.27
CA LEU A 148 -2.47 7.81 17.27
C LEU A 148 -1.35 8.01 16.24
N PHE A 149 -0.83 6.94 15.71
CA PHE A 149 0.05 6.93 14.56
C PHE A 149 -0.48 5.96 13.51
N ASP A 150 -0.85 6.47 12.35
CA ASP A 150 -1.23 5.63 11.22
C ASP A 150 0.00 5.31 10.37
N PRO A 151 0.47 4.05 10.36
CA PRO A 151 1.65 3.65 9.57
C PRO A 151 1.42 3.74 8.06
N LYS A 152 0.17 3.86 7.61
CA LYS A 152 -0.17 4.01 6.20
C LYS A 152 0.09 5.43 5.71
N SER A 153 -0.44 6.42 6.39
CA SER A 153 -0.28 7.83 6.02
C SER A 153 0.96 8.47 6.65
N ASN A 154 1.70 7.73 7.47
CA ASN A 154 2.83 8.22 8.28
C ASN A 154 2.48 9.47 9.10
N LYS A 155 1.22 9.57 9.55
CA LYS A 155 0.70 10.75 10.26
C LYS A 155 0.38 10.41 11.71
N ALA A 156 0.81 11.27 12.60
CA ALA A 156 0.37 11.27 13.99
C ALA A 156 -0.92 12.09 14.12
N THR A 157 -1.84 11.64 14.99
CA THR A 157 -3.10 12.32 15.30
C THR A 157 -3.14 12.60 16.81
N ASP A 158 -3.19 13.87 17.16
CA ASP A 158 -3.35 14.40 18.50
C ASP A 158 -4.71 15.09 18.64
N VAL A 159 -5.00 15.68 19.80
CA VAL A 159 -6.28 16.36 20.09
C VAL A 159 -6.59 17.45 19.07
N GLN A 160 -5.58 18.23 18.66
CA GLN A 160 -5.75 19.32 17.72
C GLN A 160 -6.16 18.80 16.34
N LYS A 161 -5.49 17.76 15.85
CA LYS A 161 -5.81 17.14 14.55
C LYS A 161 -7.16 16.43 14.53
N VAL A 162 -7.61 15.88 15.66
CA VAL A 162 -8.98 15.35 15.79
C VAL A 162 -10.00 16.48 15.59
N LYS A 163 -9.79 17.62 16.26
CA LYS A 163 -10.66 18.78 16.12
C LYS A 163 -10.67 19.35 14.68
N GLU A 164 -9.52 19.42 14.04
CA GLU A 164 -9.41 19.86 12.65
C GLU A 164 -10.13 18.91 11.67
N LYS A 165 -9.98 17.60 11.87
CA LYS A 165 -10.53 16.60 10.97
C LYS A 165 -12.04 16.38 11.14
N TYR A 166 -12.53 16.34 12.37
CA TYR A 166 -13.91 15.95 12.69
C TYR A 166 -14.76 17.11 13.22
N GLY A 167 -14.14 18.23 13.60
CA GLY A 167 -14.84 19.40 14.19
C GLY A 167 -15.35 19.15 15.62
N ILE A 168 -14.86 18.11 16.31
CA ILE A 168 -15.25 17.71 17.67
C ILE A 168 -14.02 17.39 18.50
N LEU A 169 -14.20 17.29 19.82
CA LEU A 169 -13.16 16.81 20.74
C LEU A 169 -13.11 15.26 20.74
N PRO A 170 -11.97 14.65 21.05
CA PRO A 170 -11.86 13.18 21.21
C PRO A 170 -12.91 12.61 22.18
N THR A 171 -13.22 13.30 23.26
CA THR A 171 -14.23 12.91 24.25
C THR A 171 -15.66 12.81 23.68
N GLN A 172 -15.93 13.46 22.56
CA GLN A 172 -17.21 13.45 21.86
C GLN A 172 -17.26 12.37 20.77
N PHE A 173 -16.16 11.64 20.54
CA PHE A 173 -16.06 10.74 19.38
C PHE A 173 -16.96 9.52 19.48
N ILE A 174 -17.23 9.02 20.70
CA ILE A 174 -18.19 7.94 20.95
C ILE A 174 -19.59 8.39 20.51
N ASP A 175 -20.03 9.58 20.94
CA ASP A 175 -21.34 10.12 20.60
C ASP A 175 -21.45 10.49 19.11
N TYR A 176 -20.35 10.94 18.52
CA TYR A 176 -20.27 11.16 17.09
C TYR A 176 -20.54 9.88 16.31
N LEU A 177 -19.89 8.76 16.66
CA LEU A 177 -20.14 7.46 16.04
C LEU A 177 -21.53 6.91 16.37
N ALA A 178 -22.03 7.15 17.58
CA ALA A 178 -23.38 6.78 18.00
C ALA A 178 -24.46 7.43 17.13
N ILE A 179 -24.22 8.66 16.68
CA ILE A 179 -25.15 9.40 15.80
C ILE A 179 -24.94 9.02 14.32
N CYS A 180 -23.68 9.02 13.85
CA CYS A 180 -23.37 8.71 12.43
C CYS A 180 -23.61 7.26 12.06
N GLY A 181 -23.42 6.33 13.02
CA GLY A 181 -23.25 4.92 12.74
C GLY A 181 -21.90 4.59 12.09
N ASP A 182 -21.68 3.31 11.87
CA ASP A 182 -20.57 2.79 11.10
C ASP A 182 -21.01 1.61 10.23
N SER A 183 -20.97 1.81 8.91
CA SER A 183 -21.34 0.77 7.96
C SER A 183 -20.34 -0.38 7.90
N ALA A 184 -19.06 -0.15 8.24
CA ALA A 184 -18.03 -1.19 8.25
C ALA A 184 -18.30 -2.24 9.33
N ASP A 185 -18.82 -1.81 10.49
CA ASP A 185 -19.13 -2.67 11.64
C ASP A 185 -20.62 -2.93 11.82
N ASN A 186 -21.40 -2.53 10.83
CA ASN A 186 -22.86 -2.66 10.83
C ASN A 186 -23.52 -1.97 12.05
N ILE A 187 -23.03 -0.80 12.40
CA ILE A 187 -23.53 0.04 13.50
C ILE A 187 -24.55 1.01 12.95
N PRO A 188 -25.82 0.96 13.42
CA PRO A 188 -26.94 1.62 12.74
C PRO A 188 -26.93 3.14 12.81
N GLY A 189 -26.48 3.74 13.90
CA GLY A 189 -26.58 5.18 14.13
C GLY A 189 -28.00 5.72 14.10
N VAL A 190 -28.13 7.02 13.86
CA VAL A 190 -29.40 7.72 13.60
C VAL A 190 -29.60 7.84 12.09
N LYS A 191 -30.53 7.08 11.53
CA LYS A 191 -30.74 7.03 10.07
C LYS A 191 -30.98 8.41 9.47
N GLY A 192 -30.14 8.77 8.50
CA GLY A 192 -30.25 10.04 7.78
C GLY A 192 -29.61 11.24 8.50
N ILE A 193 -28.77 10.98 9.53
CA ILE A 193 -27.87 11.97 10.13
C ILE A 193 -26.44 11.48 9.87
N GLY A 194 -25.72 12.19 9.02
CA GLY A 194 -24.33 11.90 8.71
C GLY A 194 -23.35 12.79 9.48
N PRO A 195 -22.04 12.72 9.15
CA PRO A 195 -20.95 13.42 9.82
C PRO A 195 -21.22 14.89 10.13
N LYS A 196 -21.64 15.69 9.14
CA LYS A 196 -21.92 17.12 9.33
C LYS A 196 -23.04 17.38 10.33
N GLY A 197 -24.09 16.53 10.33
CA GLY A 197 -25.20 16.64 11.27
C GLY A 197 -24.78 16.31 12.69
N ALA A 198 -24.02 15.24 12.87
CA ALA A 198 -23.48 14.82 14.17
C ALA A 198 -22.54 15.89 14.75
N THR A 199 -21.60 16.39 13.97
CA THR A 199 -20.69 17.47 14.41
C THR A 199 -21.46 18.71 14.86
N LYS A 200 -22.51 19.10 14.10
CA LYS A 200 -23.35 20.28 14.47
C LYS A 200 -24.10 20.05 15.77
N LEU A 201 -24.69 18.87 15.95
CA LEU A 201 -25.43 18.52 17.17
C LEU A 201 -24.50 18.50 18.40
N LEU A 202 -23.36 17.85 18.29
CA LEU A 202 -22.38 17.77 19.38
C LEU A 202 -21.74 19.12 19.69
N GLY A 203 -21.52 19.96 18.69
CA GLY A 203 -21.04 21.33 18.88
C GLY A 203 -22.06 22.24 19.60
N GLN A 204 -23.34 21.95 19.45
CA GLN A 204 -24.42 22.73 20.06
C GLN A 204 -24.80 22.23 21.47
N PHE A 205 -24.82 20.93 21.69
CA PHE A 205 -25.36 20.30 22.90
C PHE A 205 -24.31 19.57 23.75
N GLY A 206 -23.12 19.30 23.22
CA GLY A 206 -22.04 18.66 23.96
C GLY A 206 -21.97 17.15 23.79
N ASN A 207 -22.97 16.41 24.20
CA ASN A 207 -23.00 14.94 24.17
C ASN A 207 -24.38 14.40 23.76
N LEU A 208 -24.50 13.07 23.62
CA LEU A 208 -25.72 12.40 23.17
C LEU A 208 -26.87 12.59 24.16
N ASP A 209 -26.62 12.52 25.47
CA ASP A 209 -27.67 12.70 26.48
C ASP A 209 -28.21 14.11 26.46
N GLU A 210 -27.36 15.12 26.41
CA GLU A 210 -27.78 16.52 26.32
C GLU A 210 -28.57 16.84 25.02
N ILE A 211 -28.24 16.14 23.91
CA ILE A 211 -29.02 16.22 22.68
C ILE A 211 -30.49 15.78 22.93
N TYR A 212 -30.66 14.62 23.61
CA TYR A 212 -32.02 14.10 23.91
C TYR A 212 -32.73 14.83 25.02
N GLU A 213 -32.05 15.39 26.01
CA GLU A 213 -32.62 16.25 27.03
C GLU A 213 -33.13 17.57 26.44
N ASN A 214 -32.46 18.07 25.42
CA ASN A 214 -32.86 19.32 24.75
C ASN A 214 -33.53 19.07 23.40
N ILE A 215 -34.20 17.94 23.20
CA ILE A 215 -34.78 17.52 21.92
C ILE A 215 -35.74 18.54 21.34
N GLU A 216 -36.47 19.25 22.21
CA GLU A 216 -37.44 20.29 21.83
C GLU A 216 -36.79 21.56 21.23
N LYS A 217 -35.49 21.77 21.48
CA LYS A 217 -34.73 22.91 20.93
C LYS A 217 -34.12 22.63 19.56
N ILE A 218 -34.28 21.41 19.06
CA ILE A 218 -33.65 21.00 17.80
C ILE A 218 -34.46 21.44 16.60
N VAL A 219 -33.81 22.14 15.69
CA VAL A 219 -34.35 22.58 14.41
C VAL A 219 -33.43 22.11 13.27
N PRO A 220 -34.01 21.74 12.10
CA PRO A 220 -35.43 21.71 11.72
C PRO A 220 -36.18 20.51 12.33
N GLU A 221 -37.48 20.56 12.36
CA GLU A 221 -38.38 19.55 12.95
C GLU A 221 -38.06 18.12 12.41
N LYS A 222 -37.80 17.98 11.11
CA LYS A 222 -37.37 16.70 10.50
C LYS A 222 -36.14 16.10 11.13
N LEU A 223 -35.24 16.90 11.69
CA LEU A 223 -34.04 16.39 12.38
C LEU A 223 -34.40 15.86 13.77
N LYS A 224 -35.28 16.57 14.47
CA LYS A 224 -35.85 16.17 15.75
C LYS A 224 -36.63 14.85 15.62
N GLU A 225 -37.52 14.74 14.63
CA GLU A 225 -38.26 13.50 14.34
C GLU A 225 -37.34 12.30 14.15
N LYS A 226 -36.28 12.44 13.36
CA LYS A 226 -35.28 11.35 13.15
C LYS A 226 -34.58 10.95 14.45
N LEU A 227 -34.20 11.90 15.28
CA LEU A 227 -33.57 11.62 16.56
C LEU A 227 -34.51 10.85 17.48
N ILE A 228 -35.80 11.26 17.55
CA ILE A 228 -36.82 10.59 18.35
C ILE A 228 -37.06 9.16 17.85
N GLU A 229 -37.27 8.99 16.53
CA GLU A 229 -37.53 7.70 15.89
C GLU A 229 -36.38 6.70 16.12
N HIS A 230 -35.14 7.18 16.02
CA HIS A 230 -33.94 6.33 16.08
C HIS A 230 -33.23 6.40 17.44
N LYS A 231 -33.83 6.89 18.50
CA LYS A 231 -33.24 7.03 19.83
C LYS A 231 -32.62 5.72 20.32
N LYS A 232 -33.35 4.60 20.20
CA LYS A 232 -32.87 3.27 20.60
C LYS A 232 -31.60 2.85 19.82
N ASN A 233 -31.55 3.16 18.52
CA ASN A 233 -30.40 2.85 17.68
C ASN A 233 -29.18 3.68 18.06
N ALA A 234 -29.35 4.97 18.40
CA ALA A 234 -28.26 5.82 18.87
C ALA A 234 -27.60 5.26 20.14
N TYR A 235 -28.38 4.89 21.15
CA TYR A 235 -27.83 4.31 22.39
C TYR A 235 -27.28 2.88 22.20
N LEU A 236 -27.87 2.09 21.31
CA LEU A 236 -27.29 0.80 20.93
C LEU A 236 -25.92 1.03 20.24
N SER A 237 -25.85 1.95 19.32
CA SER A 237 -24.61 2.30 18.63
C SER A 237 -23.57 2.82 19.60
N GLN A 238 -23.93 3.69 20.55
CA GLN A 238 -23.04 4.17 21.60
C GLN A 238 -22.40 3.01 22.37
N LYS A 239 -23.20 2.01 22.79
CA LYS A 239 -22.70 0.81 23.49
C LYS A 239 -21.74 -0.02 22.63
N LEU A 240 -22.00 -0.13 21.33
CA LEU A 240 -21.18 -0.94 20.42
C LEU A 240 -19.85 -0.28 20.07
N VAL A 241 -19.84 1.05 19.89
CA VAL A 241 -18.63 1.81 19.52
C VAL A 241 -17.74 2.14 20.72
N THR A 242 -18.27 2.03 21.94
CA THR A 242 -17.47 2.28 23.13
C THR A 242 -16.42 1.19 23.33
N ILE A 243 -15.16 1.59 23.35
CA ILE A 243 -14.04 0.70 23.62
C ILE A 243 -13.90 0.53 25.13
N ILE A 244 -13.83 -0.71 25.59
CA ILE A 244 -13.64 -1.07 27.01
C ILE A 244 -12.19 -0.71 27.43
N ARG A 245 -12.02 -0.16 28.65
CA ARG A 245 -10.73 0.33 29.15
C ARG A 245 -10.29 -0.34 30.45
N ASP A 246 -11.01 -1.36 30.91
CA ASP A 246 -10.81 -2.08 32.16
C ASP A 246 -10.75 -3.61 31.97
N VAL A 247 -10.23 -4.06 30.83
CA VAL A 247 -9.98 -5.49 30.58
C VAL A 247 -9.03 -6.04 31.63
N PRO A 248 -9.33 -7.19 32.26
CA PRO A 248 -8.47 -7.77 33.29
C PRO A 248 -7.20 -8.38 32.66
N LEU A 249 -6.19 -7.55 32.44
CA LEU A 249 -4.90 -7.91 31.87
C LEU A 249 -3.87 -8.20 32.96
N GLN A 250 -2.95 -9.12 32.67
CA GLN A 250 -1.75 -9.29 33.50
C GLN A 250 -0.74 -8.19 33.18
N VAL A 251 0.01 -7.75 34.19
CA VAL A 251 1.08 -6.76 34.02
C VAL A 251 2.13 -7.32 33.06
N CYS A 252 2.49 -6.54 32.04
CA CYS A 252 3.43 -6.92 31.00
C CYS A 252 4.68 -6.04 31.07
N ASP A 253 5.82 -6.60 30.73
CA ASP A 253 7.02 -5.85 30.39
C ASP A 253 6.96 -5.49 28.91
N PHE A 254 7.18 -4.21 28.59
CA PHE A 254 7.13 -3.69 27.23
C PHE A 254 8.51 -3.44 26.63
N LYS A 255 9.57 -3.73 27.40
CA LYS A 255 10.94 -3.50 26.92
C LYS A 255 11.22 -4.23 25.62
N PHE A 256 11.72 -3.49 24.66
CA PHE A 256 12.12 -4.01 23.37
C PHE A 256 13.58 -3.67 23.10
N GLU A 257 14.35 -4.68 22.75
CA GLU A 257 15.75 -4.55 22.37
C GLU A 257 15.92 -4.83 20.88
N LYS A 258 16.47 -3.90 20.11
CA LYS A 258 16.70 -4.09 18.66
C LYS A 258 17.45 -5.40 18.32
N ASN A 259 18.39 -5.81 19.18
CA ASN A 259 19.15 -7.05 18.94
C ASN A 259 18.28 -8.31 18.99
N SER A 260 17.12 -8.27 19.64
CA SER A 260 16.17 -9.40 19.66
C SER A 260 15.61 -9.73 18.26
N LEU A 261 15.63 -8.78 17.32
CA LEU A 261 15.25 -9.02 15.93
C LEU A 261 16.04 -10.18 15.29
N LYS A 262 17.29 -10.40 15.71
CA LYS A 262 18.13 -11.51 15.21
C LYS A 262 17.53 -12.88 15.49
N ASN A 263 16.73 -13.00 16.56
CA ASN A 263 16.08 -14.26 16.93
C ASN A 263 15.01 -14.70 15.90
N GLY A 264 14.52 -13.75 15.09
CA GLY A 264 13.57 -14.02 14.01
C GLY A 264 14.22 -14.46 12.68
N ILE A 265 15.55 -14.35 12.52
CA ILE A 265 16.22 -14.58 11.22
C ILE A 265 16.03 -16.01 10.72
N GLU A 266 16.21 -17.01 11.60
CA GLU A 266 16.06 -18.42 11.22
C GLU A 266 14.63 -18.72 10.74
N PHE A 267 13.64 -18.15 11.43
CA PHE A 267 12.23 -18.26 11.04
C PHE A 267 11.98 -17.67 9.64
N LEU A 268 12.55 -16.49 9.34
CA LEU A 268 12.39 -15.82 8.05
C LEU A 268 13.04 -16.57 6.87
N ARG A 269 14.08 -17.37 7.14
CA ARG A 269 14.70 -18.24 6.12
C ARG A 269 13.73 -19.28 5.59
N ASN A 270 12.82 -19.80 6.43
CA ASN A 270 11.81 -20.77 6.05
C ASN A 270 10.83 -20.23 4.99
N PHE A 271 10.63 -18.89 4.95
CA PHE A 271 9.77 -18.18 4.01
C PHE A 271 10.57 -17.49 2.88
N ASN A 272 11.89 -17.74 2.79
CA ASN A 272 12.79 -17.13 1.80
C ASN A 272 12.76 -15.58 1.79
N LEU A 273 12.49 -14.93 2.92
CA LEU A 273 12.36 -13.47 3.05
C LEU A 273 13.74 -12.79 3.24
N ARG A 274 14.62 -12.93 2.25
CA ARG A 274 16.02 -12.47 2.31
C ARG A 274 16.16 -10.97 2.51
N SER A 275 15.32 -10.16 1.87
CA SER A 275 15.35 -8.71 2.01
C SER A 275 15.05 -8.25 3.45
N ILE A 276 14.09 -8.90 4.11
CA ILE A 276 13.78 -8.66 5.53
C ILE A 276 14.98 -9.04 6.41
N ILE A 277 15.62 -10.19 6.14
CA ILE A 277 16.81 -10.64 6.88
C ILE A 277 17.94 -9.61 6.76
N THR A 278 18.25 -9.17 5.54
CA THR A 278 19.28 -8.14 5.30
C THR A 278 18.96 -6.84 6.03
N LYS A 279 17.68 -6.46 6.05
CA LYS A 279 17.23 -5.27 6.77
C LYS A 279 17.41 -5.41 8.28
N ILE A 280 17.07 -6.55 8.86
CA ILE A 280 17.31 -6.85 10.28
C ILE A 280 18.81 -6.77 10.61
N GLU A 281 19.66 -7.39 9.79
CA GLU A 281 21.11 -7.36 9.96
C GLU A 281 21.64 -5.92 9.97
N LYS A 282 21.15 -5.07 9.06
CA LYS A 282 21.53 -3.64 8.97
C LYS A 282 21.09 -2.87 10.23
N ILE A 283 19.84 -3.01 10.66
CA ILE A 283 19.28 -2.36 11.85
C ILE A 283 20.07 -2.75 13.12
N THR A 284 20.46 -4.02 13.22
CA THR A 284 21.16 -4.55 14.41
C THR A 284 22.67 -4.33 14.38
N ALA A 285 23.29 -4.10 13.20
CA ALA A 285 24.70 -3.73 13.08
C ALA A 285 24.98 -2.28 13.50
N GLN A 286 24.02 -1.36 13.27
CA GLN A 286 24.11 0.04 13.68
C GLN A 286 24.13 0.24 15.22
N THR A 287 23.75 -0.76 15.98
CA THR A 287 23.76 -0.70 17.46
C THR A 287 25.16 -0.83 18.06
N SER A 288 26.16 -1.25 17.27
CA SER A 288 27.55 -1.45 17.72
C SER A 288 28.49 -0.26 17.46
N ILE A 289 28.04 0.79 16.79
CA ILE A 289 28.84 1.98 16.50
C ILE A 289 28.02 3.22 16.82
N SER A 290 28.33 3.83 17.93
CA SER A 290 28.18 5.24 18.29
C SER A 290 27.37 5.54 19.55
N LYS A 291 28.14 5.83 20.62
CA LYS A 291 27.74 6.74 21.70
C LYS A 291 28.13 8.21 21.41
N ASP A 292 28.82 8.47 20.28
CA ASP A 292 29.49 9.77 20.06
C ASP A 292 28.91 10.66 18.93
N ILE A 293 27.75 10.35 18.35
CA ILE A 293 27.16 11.17 17.26
C ILE A 293 25.69 11.57 17.56
N LEU A 294 25.31 11.76 18.81
CA LEU A 294 23.92 12.12 19.19
C LEU A 294 23.70 13.64 19.42
N GLU A 295 24.62 14.51 18.98
CA GLU A 295 24.46 15.97 19.16
C GLU A 295 24.15 16.81 17.91
N TYR A 296 23.98 16.21 16.75
CA TYR A 296 23.59 16.98 15.54
C TYR A 296 22.37 16.35 14.86
N LYS A 297 21.17 16.85 15.14
CA LYS A 297 20.00 16.97 14.25
C LYS A 297 18.68 17.18 15.00
N ASN A 298 18.53 18.36 15.60
CA ASN A 298 17.22 18.96 15.86
C ASN A 298 17.12 20.20 14.96
N GLU A 299 16.55 20.01 13.78
CA GLU A 299 15.97 21.04 12.93
C GLU A 299 15.57 20.39 11.59
N PHE A 300 14.33 19.91 11.50
CA PHE A 300 13.66 19.77 10.21
C PHE A 300 12.15 19.91 10.38
N ASN A 301 11.64 20.94 9.75
CA ASN A 301 10.22 21.25 9.57
C ASN A 301 9.48 20.13 8.85
N PHE A 302 8.26 19.86 9.36
CA PHE A 302 7.28 18.96 8.77
C PHE A 302 6.35 19.75 7.84
N GLU A 303 6.38 19.45 6.55
CA GLU A 303 5.21 19.55 5.66
C GLU A 303 5.36 18.59 4.48
N GLU A 304 4.27 17.80 4.28
CA GLU A 304 3.92 16.99 3.11
C GLU A 304 4.73 15.71 2.80
N ASN A 305 4.11 14.50 2.95
CA ASN A 305 3.74 13.71 1.78
C ASN A 305 3.10 12.35 2.12
N ILE A 306 2.09 12.05 1.35
CA ILE A 306 1.30 10.84 1.23
C ILE A 306 2.21 9.65 0.87
N PHE A 307 2.03 8.51 1.55
CA PHE A 307 2.59 7.21 1.19
C PHE A 307 3.96 7.19 0.55
N ASP A 308 5.00 7.47 1.32
CA ASP A 308 6.35 7.27 0.84
C ASP A 308 6.88 5.88 1.23
N PHE A 309 6.53 4.88 0.41
CA PHE A 309 7.28 3.63 0.37
C PHE A 309 8.69 3.83 -0.23
N THR A 310 9.05 5.06 -0.58
CA THR A 310 10.17 5.45 -1.44
C THR A 310 11.26 6.25 -0.74
N LYS A 311 11.53 6.05 0.55
CA LYS A 311 12.83 6.54 1.03
C LYS A 311 13.89 5.47 0.86
N THR A 312 14.45 5.42 -0.34
CA THR A 312 15.81 4.96 -0.57
C THR A 312 16.77 5.95 0.07
N GLU A 313 17.83 5.43 0.70
CA GLU A 313 18.96 6.25 1.19
C GLU A 313 19.72 6.97 0.04
N GLU A 314 19.41 6.66 -1.22
CA GLU A 314 19.86 7.38 -2.40
C GLU A 314 18.71 8.27 -2.90
N LYS A 315 18.78 9.58 -2.66
CA LYS A 315 17.91 10.56 -3.32
C LYS A 315 18.10 10.40 -4.83
N ASN A 316 17.09 9.92 -5.49
CA ASN A 316 17.04 9.88 -6.94
C ASN A 316 16.37 11.18 -7.43
N ASP A 317 17.17 12.24 -7.56
CA ASP A 317 16.69 13.48 -8.12
C ASP A 317 16.38 13.27 -9.61
N VAL A 318 15.12 13.45 -10.01
CA VAL A 318 14.68 13.28 -11.38
C VAL A 318 14.73 14.62 -12.11
N ILE A 319 15.40 14.65 -13.23
CA ILE A 319 15.53 15.83 -14.10
C ILE A 319 14.44 15.78 -15.16
N LEU A 320 13.49 16.73 -15.10
CA LEU A 320 12.52 16.94 -16.17
C LEU A 320 13.21 17.64 -17.34
N VAL A 321 13.28 16.94 -18.50
CA VAL A 321 13.90 17.41 -19.73
C VAL A 321 12.81 18.05 -20.61
N ASP A 322 12.53 19.32 -20.38
CA ASP A 322 11.44 20.09 -20.99
C ASP A 322 11.93 21.07 -22.07
N SER A 323 13.22 21.03 -22.43
CA SER A 323 13.84 21.95 -23.38
C SER A 323 15.00 21.31 -24.13
N ASP A 324 15.31 21.83 -25.33
CA ASP A 324 16.44 21.40 -26.18
C ASP A 324 17.79 21.50 -25.46
N ALA A 325 17.96 22.52 -24.61
CA ALA A 325 19.20 22.70 -23.84
C ALA A 325 19.37 21.57 -22.84
N LYS A 326 18.32 21.20 -22.08
CA LYS A 326 18.35 20.07 -21.16
C LYS A 326 18.51 18.73 -21.90
N PHE A 327 17.91 18.59 -23.07
CA PHE A 327 18.09 17.40 -23.90
C PHE A 327 19.53 17.27 -24.41
N THR A 328 20.18 18.35 -24.82
CA THR A 328 21.59 18.34 -25.21
C THR A 328 22.51 17.89 -24.06
N ASN A 329 22.21 18.37 -22.84
CA ASN A 329 22.94 17.93 -21.66
C ASN A 329 22.72 16.42 -21.39
N LEU A 330 21.48 15.93 -21.52
CA LEU A 330 21.18 14.50 -21.41
C LEU A 330 21.96 13.67 -22.43
N LEU A 331 22.05 14.08 -23.70
CA LEU A 331 22.85 13.37 -24.72
C LEU A 331 24.33 13.30 -24.33
N THR A 332 24.86 14.34 -23.69
CA THR A 332 26.23 14.36 -23.19
C THR A 332 26.42 13.33 -22.07
N GLU A 333 25.50 13.26 -21.14
CA GLU A 333 25.50 12.26 -20.07
C GLU A 333 25.37 10.83 -20.62
N ILE A 334 24.41 10.57 -21.50
CA ILE A 334 24.22 9.29 -22.17
C ILE A 334 25.54 8.81 -22.78
N ASN A 335 26.30 9.69 -23.42
CA ASN A 335 27.56 9.33 -24.08
C ASN A 335 28.63 8.82 -23.11
N GLN A 336 28.60 9.22 -21.85
CA GLN A 336 29.57 8.78 -20.82
C GLN A 336 29.28 7.38 -20.28
N HIS A 337 28.07 6.85 -20.49
CA HIS A 337 27.63 5.58 -19.92
C HIS A 337 27.55 4.47 -20.97
N LYS A 338 27.83 3.22 -20.55
CA LYS A 338 27.74 2.02 -21.41
C LYS A 338 26.38 1.34 -21.36
N SER A 339 25.62 1.57 -20.31
CA SER A 339 24.33 0.95 -20.06
C SER A 339 23.34 1.97 -19.50
N ILE A 340 22.10 1.93 -19.97
CA ILE A 340 21.05 2.89 -19.63
C ILE A 340 19.75 2.14 -19.49
N SER A 341 19.01 2.39 -18.41
CA SER A 341 17.65 1.89 -18.31
C SER A 341 16.65 2.84 -18.94
N VAL A 342 15.61 2.25 -19.52
CA VAL A 342 14.53 2.93 -20.23
C VAL A 342 13.18 2.41 -19.74
N ASP A 343 12.24 3.31 -19.50
CA ASP A 343 10.82 3.01 -19.25
C ASP A 343 9.95 3.96 -20.07
N VAL A 344 8.85 3.48 -20.65
CA VAL A 344 7.95 4.26 -21.48
C VAL A 344 6.60 4.44 -20.81
N GLN A 345 5.98 5.62 -20.94
CA GLN A 345 4.66 5.93 -20.44
C GLN A 345 3.69 6.14 -21.59
N ILE A 346 2.55 5.44 -21.54
CA ILE A 346 1.48 5.46 -22.53
C ILE A 346 0.11 5.55 -21.84
N ASN A 347 -0.94 5.93 -22.58
CA ASN A 347 -2.30 5.96 -22.03
C ASN A 347 -2.93 4.56 -21.98
N ASP A 348 -2.81 3.81 -23.06
CA ASP A 348 -3.45 2.51 -23.22
C ASP A 348 -2.54 1.49 -23.95
N LEU A 349 -3.07 0.31 -24.19
CA LEU A 349 -2.37 -0.79 -24.87
C LEU A 349 -2.41 -0.67 -26.42
N GLN A 350 -2.88 0.42 -26.98
CA GLN A 350 -2.88 0.59 -28.45
C GLN A 350 -1.49 1.00 -28.98
N TYR A 351 -0.56 1.37 -28.08
CA TYR A 351 0.85 1.70 -28.35
C TYR A 351 1.07 2.93 -29.23
N ASP A 352 0.01 3.62 -29.64
CA ASP A 352 0.03 4.70 -30.64
C ASP A 352 0.34 6.08 -30.04
N LYS A 353 0.29 6.23 -28.72
CA LYS A 353 0.51 7.51 -28.05
C LYS A 353 1.56 7.41 -26.95
N LEU A 354 2.78 7.78 -27.30
CA LEU A 354 3.87 7.94 -26.34
C LEU A 354 3.69 9.23 -25.55
N ILE A 355 3.54 9.13 -24.23
CA ILE A 355 3.37 10.29 -23.35
C ILE A 355 4.71 10.78 -22.84
N GLY A 356 5.61 9.86 -22.46
CA GLY A 356 6.94 10.21 -22.02
C GLY A 356 7.90 9.03 -22.01
N ILE A 357 9.19 9.34 -21.90
CA ILE A 357 10.27 8.37 -21.73
C ILE A 357 11.04 8.73 -20.46
N ALA A 358 11.19 7.78 -19.56
CA ALA A 358 12.09 7.88 -18.42
C ALA A 358 13.40 7.13 -18.70
N LEU A 359 14.52 7.71 -18.29
CA LEU A 359 15.86 7.15 -18.45
C LEU A 359 16.62 7.23 -17.13
N PHE A 360 17.50 6.25 -16.90
CA PHE A 360 18.49 6.33 -15.83
C PHE A 360 19.87 5.86 -16.34
N CYS A 361 20.89 6.67 -16.07
CA CYS A 361 22.29 6.32 -16.28
C CYS A 361 23.15 6.53 -15.02
N ASP A 362 23.15 7.73 -14.46
CA ASP A 362 23.69 8.09 -13.14
C ASP A 362 22.64 8.89 -12.37
N LYS A 363 21.80 9.61 -13.10
CA LYS A 363 20.62 10.32 -12.61
C LYS A 363 19.40 9.86 -13.40
N SER A 364 18.22 10.11 -12.85
CA SER A 364 16.98 9.90 -13.57
C SER A 364 16.60 11.11 -14.41
N TYR A 365 16.07 10.84 -15.58
CA TYR A 365 15.60 11.85 -16.54
C TYR A 365 14.22 11.46 -17.03
N TYR A 366 13.38 12.46 -17.29
CA TYR A 366 12.07 12.28 -17.91
C TYR A 366 11.88 13.23 -19.08
N LEU A 367 11.50 12.70 -20.23
CA LEU A 367 11.23 13.44 -21.47
C LEU A 367 9.72 13.44 -21.72
N PRO A 368 9.01 14.57 -21.57
CA PRO A 368 7.58 14.68 -21.85
C PRO A 368 7.34 14.92 -23.36
N PHE A 369 6.38 14.18 -23.96
CA PHE A 369 6.04 14.29 -25.38
C PHE A 369 4.57 14.64 -25.64
N SER A 370 3.63 14.17 -24.81
CA SER A 370 2.20 14.30 -25.10
C SER A 370 1.35 14.58 -23.85
N HIS A 371 1.89 15.28 -22.85
CA HIS A 371 1.10 15.76 -21.72
C HIS A 371 0.20 16.91 -22.13
N GLN A 372 -1.08 16.90 -21.70
CA GLN A 372 -2.08 17.87 -22.18
C GLN A 372 -1.87 19.29 -21.65
N MET A 373 -1.32 19.46 -20.45
CA MET A 373 -1.20 20.77 -19.78
C MET A 373 0.25 21.15 -19.51
N ALA A 374 1.16 20.86 -20.45
CA ALA A 374 2.59 21.04 -20.23
C ALA A 374 3.34 21.44 -21.51
N GLN A 375 4.54 21.95 -21.31
CA GLN A 375 5.51 22.08 -22.39
C GLN A 375 6.08 20.71 -22.72
N ASN A 376 5.76 20.20 -23.90
CA ASN A 376 6.26 18.94 -24.42
C ASN A 376 7.45 19.15 -25.33
N LEU A 377 8.32 18.16 -25.44
CA LEU A 377 9.35 18.07 -26.45
C LEU A 377 8.73 17.65 -27.80
N GLU A 378 9.30 18.13 -28.88
CA GLU A 378 8.90 17.69 -30.22
C GLU A 378 9.49 16.31 -30.53
N LEU A 379 8.64 15.29 -30.44
CA LEU A 379 9.01 13.88 -30.55
C LEU A 379 9.81 13.58 -31.82
N GLN A 380 9.41 14.14 -32.98
CA GLN A 380 10.09 13.95 -34.25
C GLN A 380 11.54 14.47 -34.27
N ASN A 381 11.85 15.49 -33.48
CA ASN A 381 13.19 16.07 -33.36
C ASN A 381 14.06 15.37 -32.33
N ILE A 382 13.45 14.80 -31.32
CA ILE A 382 14.12 14.21 -30.14
C ILE A 382 14.43 12.74 -30.36
N LEU A 383 13.44 11.96 -30.81
CA LEU A 383 13.53 10.49 -30.82
C LEU A 383 14.66 9.95 -31.71
N PRO A 384 14.89 10.47 -32.93
CA PRO A 384 16.01 10.00 -33.78
C PRO A 384 17.39 10.27 -33.15
N LYS A 385 17.54 11.40 -32.45
CA LYS A 385 18.79 11.72 -31.76
C LYS A 385 19.02 10.85 -30.55
N LEU A 386 17.93 10.52 -29.81
CA LEU A 386 17.97 9.61 -28.68
C LEU A 386 18.31 8.18 -29.14
N GLU A 387 17.68 7.70 -30.22
CA GLU A 387 17.97 6.41 -30.85
C GLU A 387 19.46 6.32 -31.23
N MET A 388 19.99 7.31 -31.90
CA MET A 388 21.40 7.35 -32.28
C MET A 388 22.32 7.33 -31.05
N ALA A 389 21.99 8.04 -29.98
CA ALA A 389 22.77 8.07 -28.76
C ALA A 389 22.76 6.71 -28.02
N LEU A 390 21.68 5.96 -28.13
CA LEU A 390 21.47 4.69 -27.46
C LEU A 390 21.88 3.46 -28.29
N SER A 391 22.06 3.60 -29.63
CA SER A 391 22.27 2.49 -30.57
C SER A 391 23.46 1.56 -30.23
N ARG A 392 24.50 2.09 -29.55
CA ARG A 392 25.69 1.31 -29.14
C ARG A 392 25.75 1.02 -27.65
N LYS A 393 24.66 1.24 -26.93
CA LYS A 393 24.57 1.05 -25.49
C LYS A 393 23.83 -0.23 -25.16
N LEU A 394 24.04 -0.76 -23.96
CA LEU A 394 23.12 -1.73 -23.39
C LEU A 394 21.87 -1.01 -22.92
N ILE A 395 20.73 -1.27 -23.55
CA ILE A 395 19.45 -0.73 -23.15
C ILE A 395 18.77 -1.72 -22.20
N ILE A 396 18.48 -1.27 -21.01
CA ILE A 396 17.87 -2.09 -19.95
C ILE A 396 16.41 -1.69 -19.81
N GLY A 397 15.50 -2.63 -19.92
CA GLY A 397 14.07 -2.41 -19.75
C GLY A 397 13.43 -3.37 -18.76
N HIS A 398 12.17 -3.11 -18.46
CA HIS A 398 11.28 -4.04 -17.77
C HIS A 398 10.02 -4.21 -18.61
N ASN A 399 9.75 -5.43 -19.13
CA ASN A 399 8.80 -5.68 -20.22
C ASN A 399 9.24 -4.98 -21.51
N PHE A 400 10.41 -5.35 -22.03
CA PHE A 400 10.99 -4.74 -23.20
C PHE A 400 10.11 -4.89 -24.47
N LYS A 401 9.25 -5.91 -24.50
CA LYS A 401 8.23 -6.07 -25.56
C LYS A 401 7.35 -4.82 -25.68
N LEU A 402 6.89 -4.26 -24.55
CA LEU A 402 6.11 -3.02 -24.55
C LEU A 402 6.94 -1.84 -25.08
N ILE A 403 8.17 -1.68 -24.59
CA ILE A 403 9.08 -0.61 -25.04
C ILE A 403 9.28 -0.67 -26.55
N TYR A 404 9.53 -1.87 -27.08
CA TYR A 404 9.71 -2.10 -28.51
C TYR A 404 8.44 -1.76 -29.31
N LEU A 405 7.27 -2.24 -28.89
CA LEU A 405 6.00 -1.98 -29.57
C LEU A 405 5.69 -0.49 -29.65
N VAL A 406 5.91 0.24 -28.55
CA VAL A 406 5.67 1.70 -28.50
C VAL A 406 6.65 2.46 -29.40
N LEU A 407 7.96 2.20 -29.28
CA LEU A 407 8.98 2.96 -30.00
C LEU A 407 8.98 2.65 -31.51
N ARG A 408 8.58 1.45 -31.89
CA ARG A 408 8.43 1.02 -33.27
C ARG A 408 7.40 1.88 -34.04
N GLU A 409 6.29 2.30 -33.39
CA GLU A 409 5.28 3.17 -34.03
C GLU A 409 5.88 4.52 -34.47
N TYR A 410 7.05 4.87 -33.94
CA TYR A 410 7.78 6.10 -34.26
C TYR A 410 9.07 5.82 -35.07
N GLY A 411 9.23 4.62 -35.63
CA GLY A 411 10.31 4.23 -36.51
C GLY A 411 11.57 3.71 -35.84
N TRP A 412 11.57 3.55 -34.51
CA TRP A 412 12.71 2.99 -33.80
C TRP A 412 12.55 1.45 -33.68
N GLU A 413 13.11 0.72 -34.66
CA GLU A 413 12.97 -0.73 -34.74
C GLU A 413 14.23 -1.51 -34.38
N ASN A 414 15.40 -0.87 -34.32
CA ASN A 414 16.67 -1.55 -34.14
C ASN A 414 17.17 -1.48 -32.70
N PHE A 415 17.25 -2.63 -32.06
CA PHE A 415 17.73 -2.81 -30.69
C PHE A 415 18.76 -3.96 -30.66
N ASP A 416 20.05 -3.60 -30.82
CA ASP A 416 21.13 -4.61 -30.95
C ASP A 416 21.55 -5.22 -29.60
N ASN A 417 21.42 -4.47 -28.51
CA ASN A 417 21.91 -4.89 -27.21
C ASN A 417 20.93 -4.49 -26.11
N ILE A 418 20.14 -5.45 -25.66
CA ILE A 418 19.12 -5.23 -24.65
C ILE A 418 19.23 -6.20 -23.46
N PHE A 419 18.70 -5.78 -22.33
CA PHE A 419 18.45 -6.62 -21.16
C PHE A 419 17.04 -6.37 -20.64
N ASP A 420 16.22 -7.42 -20.59
CA ASP A 420 14.88 -7.35 -20.01
C ASP A 420 14.88 -7.91 -18.59
N THR A 421 14.64 -7.05 -17.60
CA THR A 421 14.62 -7.45 -16.18
C THR A 421 13.41 -8.30 -15.83
N MET A 422 12.27 -8.18 -16.54
CA MET A 422 11.09 -9.02 -16.35
C MET A 422 11.37 -10.46 -16.80
N VAL A 423 11.94 -10.62 -17.99
CA VAL A 423 12.33 -11.94 -18.54
C VAL A 423 13.45 -12.58 -17.70
N ALA A 424 14.44 -11.78 -17.26
CA ALA A 424 15.47 -12.25 -16.37
C ALA A 424 14.89 -12.78 -15.04
N HIS A 425 13.92 -12.07 -14.46
CA HIS A 425 13.23 -12.52 -13.25
C HIS A 425 12.43 -13.80 -13.47
N TYR A 426 11.72 -13.90 -14.60
CA TYR A 426 11.02 -15.13 -14.97
C TYR A 426 11.95 -16.35 -14.98
N LEU A 427 13.12 -16.23 -15.57
CA LEU A 427 14.11 -17.33 -15.56
C LEU A 427 14.69 -17.64 -14.19
N ILE A 428 14.84 -16.63 -13.31
CA ILE A 428 15.37 -16.79 -11.97
C ILE A 428 14.34 -17.38 -11.01
N ASN A 429 13.08 -16.95 -11.10
CA ASN A 429 11.98 -17.33 -10.22
C ASN A 429 10.66 -17.42 -10.98
N PRO A 430 10.39 -18.52 -11.74
CA PRO A 430 9.24 -18.63 -12.66
C PRO A 430 7.87 -18.54 -11.97
N ASN A 431 7.81 -18.83 -10.67
CA ASN A 431 6.55 -18.89 -9.92
C ASN A 431 6.17 -17.56 -9.24
N ALA A 432 7.04 -16.54 -9.32
CA ALA A 432 6.78 -15.24 -8.71
C ALA A 432 6.03 -14.30 -9.65
N SER A 433 5.49 -13.20 -9.09
CA SER A 433 5.02 -12.07 -9.89
C SER A 433 6.20 -11.33 -10.51
N HIS A 434 6.16 -11.11 -11.83
CA HIS A 434 7.23 -10.42 -12.57
C HIS A 434 6.95 -8.93 -12.76
N ALA A 435 5.94 -8.36 -12.08
CA ALA A 435 5.72 -6.93 -12.08
C ALA A 435 6.93 -6.19 -11.45
N LEU A 436 7.29 -5.03 -11.99
CA LEU A 436 8.44 -4.25 -11.49
C LEU A 436 8.37 -4.00 -9.98
N SER A 437 7.20 -3.64 -9.48
CA SER A 437 6.97 -3.42 -8.04
C SER A 437 7.25 -4.67 -7.20
N SER A 438 6.85 -5.85 -7.69
CA SER A 438 7.14 -7.13 -7.01
C SER A 438 8.64 -7.42 -7.00
N CYS A 439 9.31 -7.24 -8.13
CA CYS A 439 10.76 -7.40 -8.24
C CYS A 439 11.53 -6.44 -7.33
N VAL A 440 11.11 -5.17 -7.26
CA VAL A 440 11.71 -4.17 -6.37
C VAL A 440 11.50 -4.55 -4.90
N THR A 441 10.29 -4.96 -4.55
CA THR A 441 9.98 -5.40 -3.18
C THR A 441 10.81 -6.63 -2.78
N GLU A 442 10.92 -7.62 -3.68
CA GLU A 442 11.72 -8.83 -3.45
C GLU A 442 13.21 -8.52 -3.26
N GLU A 443 13.77 -7.65 -4.11
CA GLU A 443 15.21 -7.40 -4.13
C GLU A 443 15.70 -6.33 -3.14
N PHE A 444 14.86 -5.35 -2.80
CA PHE A 444 15.25 -4.18 -2.01
C PHE A 444 14.39 -3.97 -0.76
N GLY A 445 13.26 -4.69 -0.62
CA GLY A 445 12.37 -4.54 0.54
C GLY A 445 11.58 -3.23 0.58
N VAL A 446 11.50 -2.52 -0.56
CA VAL A 446 10.79 -1.24 -0.69
C VAL A 446 9.65 -1.35 -1.69
N GLY A 447 8.61 -0.54 -1.52
CA GLY A 447 7.56 -0.38 -2.52
C GLY A 447 7.88 0.78 -3.45
N ILE A 448 7.39 0.74 -4.69
CA ILE A 448 7.41 1.84 -5.64
C ILE A 448 6.00 2.25 -6.02
N ALA A 449 5.83 3.49 -6.48
CA ALA A 449 4.54 4.01 -6.92
C ALA A 449 3.91 3.11 -8.00
N GLN A 450 2.61 2.85 -7.85
CA GLN A 450 1.82 2.11 -8.85
C GLN A 450 1.18 3.11 -9.81
N LEU A 451 0.91 2.68 -11.04
CA LEU A 451 0.20 3.51 -12.02
C LEU A 451 -1.14 4.02 -11.46
N SER A 452 -1.87 3.17 -10.73
CA SER A 452 -3.15 3.54 -10.09
C SER A 452 -3.04 4.64 -9.05
N ASP A 453 -1.86 4.88 -8.49
CA ASP A 453 -1.65 5.95 -7.49
C ASP A 453 -1.62 7.33 -8.18
N LEU A 454 -1.24 7.36 -9.47
CA LEU A 454 -1.20 8.58 -10.29
C LEU A 454 -2.53 8.84 -10.99
N ILE A 455 -3.06 7.81 -11.66
CA ILE A 455 -4.23 7.96 -12.55
C ILE A 455 -5.54 7.55 -11.90
N GLY A 456 -5.52 7.03 -10.67
CA GLY A 456 -6.70 6.49 -9.99
C GLY A 456 -7.11 5.10 -10.51
N SER A 457 -8.29 4.65 -10.13
CA SER A 457 -8.81 3.33 -10.52
C SER A 457 -10.32 3.33 -10.76
N GLY A 458 -10.82 2.42 -11.60
CA GLY A 458 -12.23 2.25 -11.93
C GLY A 458 -12.83 3.48 -12.64
N LYS A 459 -14.06 3.88 -12.26
CA LYS A 459 -14.78 5.00 -12.94
C LYS A 459 -14.13 6.40 -12.74
N LYS A 460 -13.16 6.53 -11.85
CA LYS A 460 -12.42 7.78 -11.58
C LYS A 460 -11.03 7.79 -12.20
N GLN A 461 -10.69 6.76 -12.96
CA GLN A 461 -9.41 6.69 -13.64
C GLN A 461 -9.34 7.77 -14.72
N VAL A 462 -8.22 8.48 -14.76
CA VAL A 462 -7.89 9.48 -15.78
C VAL A 462 -6.81 8.94 -16.72
N ASP A 463 -6.66 9.53 -17.90
CA ASP A 463 -5.59 9.18 -18.82
C ASP A 463 -4.23 9.70 -18.31
N PHE A 464 -3.16 8.98 -18.61
CA PHE A 464 -1.82 9.35 -18.13
C PHE A 464 -1.34 10.70 -18.68
N ASP A 465 -1.80 11.12 -19.84
CA ASP A 465 -1.48 12.42 -20.45
C ASP A 465 -2.07 13.62 -19.66
N LEU A 466 -3.01 13.38 -18.74
CA LEU A 466 -3.53 14.39 -17.80
C LEU A 466 -2.68 14.50 -16.52
N VAL A 467 -1.74 13.57 -16.29
CA VAL A 467 -0.82 13.64 -15.14
C VAL A 467 0.19 14.78 -15.38
N PRO A 468 0.42 15.68 -14.38
CA PRO A 468 1.46 16.70 -14.49
C PRO A 468 2.84 16.10 -14.77
N PRO A 469 3.67 16.69 -15.66
CA PRO A 469 4.97 16.15 -16.02
C PRO A 469 5.92 15.94 -14.84
N GLU A 470 5.84 16.76 -13.80
CA GLU A 470 6.66 16.62 -12.59
C GLU A 470 6.31 15.34 -11.82
N GLN A 471 5.03 15.00 -11.74
CA GLN A 471 4.57 13.76 -11.12
C GLN A 471 4.90 12.55 -12.00
N ALA A 472 4.71 12.67 -13.31
CA ALA A 472 5.09 11.64 -14.28
C ALA A 472 6.60 11.40 -14.26
N ALA A 473 7.41 12.47 -14.13
CA ALA A 473 8.86 12.40 -13.99
C ALA A 473 9.27 11.64 -12.73
N THR A 474 8.66 11.97 -11.59
CA THR A 474 8.94 11.26 -10.33
C THR A 474 8.63 9.77 -10.47
N TYR A 475 7.46 9.41 -11.01
CA TYR A 475 7.03 8.04 -11.25
C TYR A 475 7.94 7.30 -12.22
N GLY A 476 8.16 7.85 -13.42
CA GLY A 476 8.98 7.23 -14.46
C GLY A 476 10.45 7.14 -14.06
N GLY A 477 10.98 8.21 -13.45
CA GLY A 477 12.37 8.25 -12.99
C GLY A 477 12.68 7.23 -11.88
N GLU A 478 11.75 7.03 -10.94
CA GLU A 478 11.85 5.98 -9.94
C GLU A 478 11.89 4.58 -10.59
N ARG A 479 11.02 4.34 -11.54
CA ARG A 479 10.97 3.06 -12.29
C ARG A 479 12.25 2.81 -13.04
N ALA A 480 12.74 3.79 -13.81
CA ALA A 480 14.00 3.68 -14.55
C ALA A 480 15.19 3.40 -13.62
N PHE A 481 15.27 4.06 -12.47
CA PHE A 481 16.26 3.81 -11.44
C PHE A 481 16.22 2.37 -10.94
N TYR A 482 15.04 1.86 -10.55
CA TYR A 482 14.95 0.49 -10.05
C TYR A 482 15.15 -0.57 -11.12
N ILE A 483 14.77 -0.33 -12.36
CA ILE A 483 15.08 -1.21 -13.49
C ILE A 483 16.61 -1.40 -13.59
N PHE A 484 17.38 -0.31 -13.49
CA PHE A 484 18.83 -0.38 -13.50
C PHE A 484 19.41 -1.13 -12.28
N LYS A 485 18.91 -0.84 -11.08
CA LYS A 485 19.36 -1.52 -9.85
C LYS A 485 19.06 -3.03 -9.88
N ILE A 486 17.89 -3.43 -10.39
CA ILE A 486 17.51 -4.84 -10.59
C ILE A 486 18.46 -5.51 -11.59
N TYR A 487 18.73 -4.84 -12.73
CA TYR A 487 19.70 -5.36 -13.72
C TYR A 487 21.03 -5.71 -13.07
N GLN A 488 21.60 -4.84 -12.25
CA GLN A 488 22.90 -5.09 -11.59
C GLN A 488 22.90 -6.35 -10.73
N LYS A 489 21.76 -6.74 -10.18
CA LYS A 489 21.59 -7.99 -9.42
C LYS A 489 21.31 -9.18 -10.34
N TYR A 490 20.43 -9.01 -11.32
CA TYR A 490 19.95 -10.12 -12.14
C TYR A 490 21.01 -10.60 -13.15
N VAL A 491 21.83 -9.73 -13.69
CA VAL A 491 22.96 -10.16 -14.54
C VAL A 491 23.88 -11.14 -13.81
N LYS A 492 24.12 -10.93 -12.51
CA LYS A 492 24.92 -11.83 -11.67
C LYS A 492 24.19 -13.15 -11.38
N LYS A 493 22.87 -13.10 -11.11
CA LYS A 493 22.04 -14.30 -10.85
C LYS A 493 21.91 -15.17 -12.11
N ILE A 494 21.68 -14.57 -13.28
CA ILE A 494 21.63 -15.26 -14.59
C ILE A 494 22.96 -15.98 -14.86
N ALA A 495 24.09 -15.31 -14.64
CA ALA A 495 25.41 -15.93 -14.82
C ALA A 495 25.66 -17.08 -13.83
N LYS A 496 25.36 -16.86 -12.53
CA LYS A 496 25.54 -17.86 -11.46
C LYS A 496 24.71 -19.13 -11.68
N ASN A 497 23.52 -19.00 -12.23
CA ASN A 497 22.59 -20.11 -12.47
C ASN A 497 22.77 -20.76 -13.85
N ASN A 498 23.79 -20.39 -14.62
CA ASN A 498 24.05 -20.85 -15.99
C ASN A 498 22.88 -20.60 -16.96
N LEU A 499 22.08 -19.56 -16.72
CA LEU A 499 20.92 -19.21 -17.54
C LEU A 499 21.26 -18.27 -18.71
N LYS A 500 22.50 -17.78 -18.79
CA LYS A 500 22.92 -16.81 -19.80
C LYS A 500 22.66 -17.27 -21.24
N PRO A 501 23.02 -18.52 -21.67
CA PRO A 501 22.71 -18.95 -23.02
C PRO A 501 21.22 -19.00 -23.36
N LEU A 502 20.38 -19.42 -22.41
CA LEU A 502 18.92 -19.41 -22.56
C LEU A 502 18.41 -17.97 -22.71
N PHE A 503 18.83 -17.08 -21.82
CA PHE A 503 18.44 -15.68 -21.81
C PHE A 503 18.82 -14.97 -23.13
N GLU A 504 20.10 -15.04 -23.55
CA GLU A 504 20.62 -14.28 -24.69
C GLU A 504 20.21 -14.89 -26.05
N ASN A 505 20.16 -16.22 -26.19
CA ASN A 505 19.96 -16.87 -27.48
C ASN A 505 18.52 -17.26 -27.77
N ILE A 506 17.65 -17.32 -26.74
CA ILE A 506 16.24 -17.73 -26.90
C ILE A 506 15.31 -16.61 -26.41
N GLU A 507 15.37 -16.24 -25.15
CA GLU A 507 14.37 -15.37 -24.54
C GLU A 507 14.42 -13.94 -25.10
N ILE A 508 15.60 -13.35 -25.26
CA ILE A 508 15.74 -11.99 -25.84
C ILE A 508 15.26 -11.94 -27.30
N PRO A 509 15.66 -12.83 -28.21
CA PRO A 509 15.12 -12.86 -29.57
C PRO A 509 13.60 -13.11 -29.62
N LEU A 510 13.08 -13.91 -28.68
CA LEU A 510 11.66 -14.22 -28.59
C LEU A 510 10.81 -12.97 -28.30
N ILE A 511 11.32 -12.00 -27.55
CA ILE A 511 10.64 -10.71 -27.30
C ILE A 511 10.21 -10.06 -28.60
N PHE A 512 11.11 -9.92 -29.55
CA PHE A 512 10.83 -9.28 -30.86
C PHE A 512 9.90 -10.10 -31.74
N THR A 513 10.01 -11.44 -31.68
CA THR A 513 9.10 -12.32 -32.38
C THR A 513 7.66 -12.19 -31.87
N LEU A 514 7.49 -12.24 -30.54
CA LEU A 514 6.17 -12.05 -29.91
C LEU A 514 5.61 -10.66 -30.15
N ALA A 515 6.45 -9.61 -30.11
CA ALA A 515 6.03 -8.26 -30.41
C ALA A 515 5.51 -8.12 -31.86
N LYS A 516 6.20 -8.72 -32.83
CA LYS A 516 5.75 -8.73 -34.25
C LYS A 516 4.44 -9.49 -34.41
N MET A 517 4.24 -10.62 -33.73
CA MET A 517 2.99 -11.36 -33.74
C MET A 517 1.84 -10.54 -33.15
N GLU A 518 2.08 -9.89 -32.00
CA GLU A 518 1.10 -9.04 -31.35
C GLU A 518 0.69 -7.84 -32.21
N HIS A 519 1.67 -7.17 -32.83
CA HIS A 519 1.43 -6.08 -33.76
C HIS A 519 0.64 -6.50 -35.01
N SER A 520 0.92 -7.69 -35.56
CA SER A 520 0.19 -8.23 -36.72
C SER A 520 -1.25 -8.58 -36.38
N GLY A 521 -1.52 -8.91 -35.11
CA GLY A 521 -2.82 -9.29 -34.64
C GLY A 521 -3.32 -10.64 -35.18
N VAL A 522 -4.56 -10.96 -34.87
CA VAL A 522 -5.26 -12.18 -35.32
C VAL A 522 -6.61 -11.78 -35.87
N PHE A 523 -6.94 -12.34 -37.05
CA PHE A 523 -8.27 -12.13 -37.62
C PHE A 523 -9.36 -12.78 -36.76
N ILE A 524 -10.39 -12.01 -36.44
CA ILE A 524 -11.56 -12.48 -35.69
C ILE A 524 -12.79 -12.38 -36.54
N ASP A 525 -13.47 -13.52 -36.77
CA ASP A 525 -14.76 -13.54 -37.43
C ASP A 525 -15.88 -13.07 -36.51
N ARG A 526 -16.30 -11.82 -36.68
CA ARG A 526 -17.36 -11.19 -35.88
C ARG A 526 -18.70 -11.90 -35.98
N LYS A 527 -19.00 -12.57 -37.12
CA LYS A 527 -20.27 -13.29 -37.29
C LYS A 527 -20.32 -14.53 -36.42
N ILE A 528 -19.24 -15.33 -36.43
CA ILE A 528 -19.11 -16.52 -35.57
C ILE A 528 -19.18 -16.11 -34.09
N LEU A 529 -18.48 -15.04 -33.67
CA LEU A 529 -18.54 -14.56 -32.28
C LEU A 529 -19.95 -14.11 -31.87
N ALA A 530 -20.67 -13.43 -32.77
CA ALA A 530 -22.06 -13.02 -32.51
C ALA A 530 -22.99 -14.22 -32.35
N GLU A 531 -22.80 -15.25 -33.16
CA GLU A 531 -23.57 -16.52 -33.07
C GLU A 531 -23.28 -17.26 -31.75
N ILE A 532 -22.01 -17.39 -31.38
CA ILE A 532 -21.57 -17.96 -30.09
C ILE A 532 -22.18 -17.19 -28.93
N SER A 533 -22.11 -15.86 -28.96
CA SER A 533 -22.68 -14.98 -27.94
C SER A 533 -24.18 -15.18 -27.77
N LYS A 534 -24.94 -15.25 -28.89
CA LYS A 534 -26.38 -15.49 -28.90
C LYS A 534 -26.73 -16.85 -28.31
N ASN A 535 -25.98 -17.89 -28.65
CA ASN A 535 -26.19 -19.25 -28.15
C ASN A 535 -25.88 -19.32 -26.65
N ASN A 536 -24.81 -18.67 -26.20
CA ASN A 536 -24.46 -18.60 -24.78
C ASN A 536 -25.51 -17.84 -23.96
N GLN A 537 -26.05 -16.73 -24.48
CA GLN A 537 -27.12 -15.97 -23.79
C GLN A 537 -28.37 -16.81 -23.62
N LYS A 538 -28.78 -17.59 -24.67
CA LYS A 538 -29.91 -18.49 -24.55
C LYS A 538 -29.67 -19.56 -23.48
N ARG A 539 -28.47 -20.18 -23.48
CA ARG A 539 -28.12 -21.22 -22.51
C ARG A 539 -28.07 -20.68 -21.09
N ILE A 540 -27.49 -19.49 -20.89
CA ILE A 540 -27.47 -18.79 -19.59
C ILE A 540 -28.91 -18.54 -19.11
N GLY A 541 -29.81 -18.07 -19.99
CA GLY A 541 -31.21 -17.84 -19.63
C GLY A 541 -31.95 -19.12 -19.19
N VAL A 542 -31.68 -20.28 -19.83
CA VAL A 542 -32.23 -21.57 -19.41
C VAL A 542 -31.66 -21.98 -18.06
N LEU A 543 -30.33 -21.99 -17.92
CA LEU A 543 -29.65 -22.37 -16.67
C LEU A 543 -30.04 -21.47 -15.49
N THR A 544 -30.20 -20.18 -15.73
CA THR A 544 -30.64 -19.23 -14.68
C THR A 544 -32.03 -19.59 -14.16
N LYS A 545 -32.96 -19.95 -15.05
CA LYS A 545 -34.30 -20.41 -14.65
C LYS A 545 -34.25 -21.71 -13.85
N GLU A 546 -33.50 -22.70 -14.33
CA GLU A 546 -33.31 -23.95 -13.60
C GLU A 546 -32.69 -23.73 -12.20
N ILE A 547 -31.72 -22.83 -12.09
CA ILE A 547 -31.10 -22.51 -10.80
C ILE A 547 -32.12 -21.84 -9.85
N TYR A 548 -32.93 -20.91 -10.34
CA TYR A 548 -33.97 -20.27 -9.52
C TYR A 548 -35.08 -21.25 -9.12
N GLU A 549 -35.47 -22.15 -10.01
CA GLU A 549 -36.42 -23.22 -9.71
C GLU A 549 -35.88 -24.18 -8.62
N LEU A 550 -34.63 -24.60 -8.72
CA LEU A 550 -33.99 -25.47 -7.73
C LEU A 550 -33.75 -24.74 -6.38
N ALA A 551 -33.42 -23.47 -6.41
CA ALA A 551 -33.19 -22.66 -5.21
C ALA A 551 -34.50 -22.21 -4.52
N GLY A 552 -35.63 -22.22 -5.24
CA GLY A 552 -36.92 -21.71 -4.74
C GLY A 552 -37.00 -20.19 -4.59
N ILE A 553 -35.94 -19.46 -4.94
CA ILE A 553 -35.85 -17.98 -4.89
C ILE A 553 -35.08 -17.45 -6.10
N GLN A 554 -35.37 -16.22 -6.50
CA GLN A 554 -34.55 -15.45 -7.44
C GLN A 554 -33.53 -14.61 -6.68
N PHE A 555 -32.27 -14.65 -7.08
CA PHE A 555 -31.18 -13.89 -6.46
C PHE A 555 -30.21 -13.33 -7.53
#